data_1428dc12043c80d36b82d7cdb5b51aa3
#
_entry.id   1428dc12043c80d36b82d7cdb5b51aa3
#
_cell.length_a   1.000
_cell.length_b   1.000
_cell.length_c   1.000
_cell.angle_alpha   90.00
_cell.angle_beta   90.00
_cell.angle_gamma   90.00
#
_symmetry.space_group_name_H-M   'P 1'
#
loop_
_entity.id
_entity.type
_entity.pdbx_description
1 polymer ?
#
loop_
_entity_poly.entity_id
_entity_poly.type
_entity_poly.pdbx_seq_one_letter_code
_entity_poly.pdbx_strand_id
1 'polypeptide(L)'
;QLNDFNCGLKAYKNVVVKNVEVSGEMHRYIPVLAKNAGFGKIGEKVVQHQARKYGETKFGMDRFVNGFLDLITIWFLSRFGKRPMHLFGAMGSVMFIIGFLAAGFIGFMKLYKLYHDLPYDLVTNNPWFYISLTTMVLGTQLFLAGFLGEIILRTKNNEERYKVSKEIN
;
A
#
# COMPACT_ATOMS: atom_id res chain seq x y z
N GLN A 1 -13.90 -16.50 -12.71
CA GLN A 1 -13.44 -15.35 -13.51
C GLN A 1 -14.68 -14.49 -13.78
N LEU A 2 -14.63 -13.18 -13.47
CA LEU A 2 -15.74 -12.25 -13.73
C LEU A 2 -15.49 -11.55 -15.06
N ASN A 3 -16.51 -11.46 -15.92
CA ASN A 3 -16.41 -10.81 -17.23
C ASN A 3 -16.65 -9.29 -17.11
N ASP A 4 -17.59 -8.86 -16.27
CA ASP A 4 -17.84 -7.44 -16.01
C ASP A 4 -17.70 -7.12 -14.51
N PHE A 5 -16.54 -6.60 -14.17
CA PHE A 5 -16.21 -6.23 -12.81
C PHE A 5 -16.86 -4.91 -12.37
N ASN A 6 -17.16 -4.02 -13.30
CA ASN A 6 -17.59 -2.65 -13.03
C ASN A 6 -19.11 -2.44 -13.23
N CYS A 7 -19.88 -3.51 -13.38
CA CYS A 7 -21.33 -3.43 -13.48
C CYS A 7 -21.95 -2.72 -12.26
N GLY A 8 -22.84 -1.76 -12.51
CA GLY A 8 -23.54 -1.02 -11.46
C GLY A 8 -24.59 -1.86 -10.72
N LEU A 9 -25.10 -2.94 -11.35
CA LEU A 9 -26.09 -3.82 -10.75
C LEU A 9 -25.40 -4.95 -9.99
N LYS A 10 -25.50 -4.94 -8.67
CA LYS A 10 -24.86 -5.91 -7.79
C LYS A 10 -25.83 -6.35 -6.70
N ALA A 11 -25.88 -7.66 -6.42
CA ALA A 11 -26.70 -8.25 -5.36
C ALA A 11 -25.79 -8.97 -4.36
N TYR A 12 -26.02 -8.77 -3.07
CA TYR A 12 -25.22 -9.33 -2.00
C TYR A 12 -26.09 -10.05 -0.98
N LYS A 13 -25.55 -11.12 -0.39
CA LYS A 13 -26.15 -11.70 0.80
C LYS A 13 -25.93 -10.76 1.99
N ASN A 14 -26.89 -10.68 2.90
CA ASN A 14 -26.84 -9.81 4.09
C ASN A 14 -25.54 -10.02 4.91
N VAL A 15 -25.11 -11.28 5.05
CA VAL A 15 -23.85 -11.62 5.73
C VAL A 15 -22.64 -10.93 5.09
N VAL A 16 -22.58 -10.82 3.75
CA VAL A 16 -21.49 -10.15 3.04
C VAL A 16 -21.51 -8.66 3.34
N VAL A 17 -22.69 -8.02 3.26
CA VAL A 17 -22.85 -6.58 3.51
C VAL A 17 -22.42 -6.20 4.92
N LYS A 18 -22.73 -7.03 5.91
CA LYS A 18 -22.36 -6.78 7.31
C LYS A 18 -20.87 -7.00 7.61
N ASN A 19 -20.14 -7.70 6.74
CA ASN A 19 -18.73 -8.06 6.98
C ASN A 19 -17.76 -7.37 6.04
N VAL A 20 -18.22 -6.60 5.05
CA VAL A 20 -17.37 -5.89 4.09
C VAL A 20 -17.52 -4.40 4.33
N GLU A 21 -16.47 -3.77 4.82
CA GLU A 21 -16.41 -2.32 4.94
C GLU A 21 -16.05 -1.70 3.57
N VAL A 22 -16.90 -0.79 3.10
CA VAL A 22 -16.71 -0.07 1.85
C VAL A 22 -16.59 1.40 2.18
N SER A 23 -15.43 2.00 1.90
CA SER A 23 -15.18 3.43 2.10
C SER A 23 -14.81 4.11 0.79
N GLY A 24 -15.25 5.36 0.60
CA GLY A 24 -14.95 6.16 -0.58
C GLY A 24 -15.41 5.51 -1.90
N GLU A 25 -14.57 5.60 -2.92
CA GLU A 25 -14.83 5.06 -4.27
C GLU A 25 -14.63 3.51 -4.37
N MET A 26 -14.40 2.83 -3.25
CA MET A 26 -14.18 1.37 -3.22
C MET A 26 -15.40 0.53 -3.59
N HIS A 27 -16.58 1.17 -3.79
CA HIS A 27 -17.79 0.47 -4.24
C HIS A 27 -17.61 -0.33 -5.54
N ARG A 28 -16.65 0.04 -6.38
CA ARG A 28 -16.31 -0.70 -7.62
C ARG A 28 -15.65 -2.04 -7.32
N TYR A 29 -14.95 -2.14 -6.21
CA TYR A 29 -14.09 -3.26 -5.87
C TYR A 29 -14.69 -4.19 -4.81
N ILE A 30 -15.98 -4.05 -4.52
CA ILE A 30 -16.67 -4.90 -3.54
C ILE A 30 -16.44 -6.41 -3.79
N PRO A 31 -16.39 -6.93 -5.03
CA PRO A 31 -16.09 -8.35 -5.23
C PRO A 31 -14.71 -8.76 -4.70
N VAL A 32 -13.70 -7.88 -4.82
CA VAL A 32 -12.35 -8.14 -4.28
C VAL A 32 -12.37 -8.08 -2.76
N LEU A 33 -13.02 -7.06 -2.19
CA LEU A 33 -13.16 -6.90 -0.74
C LEU A 33 -13.88 -8.09 -0.12
N ALA A 34 -14.98 -8.54 -0.75
CA ALA A 34 -15.72 -9.72 -0.33
C ALA A 34 -14.86 -11.00 -0.38
N LYS A 35 -14.08 -11.18 -1.44
CA LYS A 35 -13.14 -12.30 -1.56
C LYS A 35 -12.07 -12.26 -0.45
N ASN A 36 -11.52 -11.09 -0.16
CA ASN A 36 -10.53 -10.91 0.90
C ASN A 36 -11.12 -11.14 2.31
N ALA A 37 -12.42 -10.86 2.49
CA ALA A 37 -13.18 -11.16 3.70
C ALA A 37 -13.62 -12.64 3.82
N GLY A 38 -13.20 -13.51 2.87
CA GLY A 38 -13.50 -14.95 2.88
C GLY A 38 -14.74 -15.37 2.07
N PHE A 39 -15.44 -14.43 1.42
CA PHE A 39 -16.62 -14.73 0.59
C PHE A 39 -16.24 -14.96 -0.87
N GLY A 40 -15.62 -16.11 -1.16
CA GLY A 40 -15.10 -16.43 -2.50
C GLY A 40 -16.14 -16.89 -3.53
N LYS A 41 -17.40 -17.15 -3.14
CA LYS A 41 -18.46 -17.60 -4.07
C LYS A 41 -19.13 -16.38 -4.71
N ILE A 42 -18.58 -15.95 -5.84
CA ILE A 42 -19.07 -14.81 -6.62
C ILE A 42 -19.55 -15.34 -7.96
N GLY A 43 -20.79 -15.03 -8.34
CA GLY A 43 -21.40 -15.42 -9.60
C GLY A 43 -21.76 -14.21 -10.47
N GLU A 44 -21.92 -14.43 -11.74
CA GLU A 44 -22.42 -13.48 -12.73
C GLU A 44 -23.74 -13.95 -13.31
N LYS A 45 -24.65 -13.03 -13.58
CA LYS A 45 -25.87 -13.27 -14.33
C LYS A 45 -26.01 -12.22 -15.42
N VAL A 46 -26.22 -12.68 -16.64
CA VAL A 46 -26.46 -11.78 -17.77
C VAL A 46 -27.78 -11.04 -17.55
N VAL A 47 -27.73 -9.72 -17.70
CA VAL A 47 -28.89 -8.83 -17.61
C VAL A 47 -29.01 -8.01 -18.88
N GLN A 48 -30.25 -7.67 -19.27
CA GLN A 48 -30.49 -6.79 -20.41
C GLN A 48 -30.22 -5.35 -19.99
N HIS A 49 -29.29 -4.71 -20.66
CA HIS A 49 -28.94 -3.32 -20.43
C HIS A 49 -29.67 -2.44 -21.43
N GLN A 50 -30.48 -1.48 -20.96
CA GLN A 50 -31.09 -0.46 -21.80
C GLN A 50 -30.21 0.77 -21.88
N ALA A 51 -30.02 1.31 -23.09
CA ALA A 51 -29.28 2.53 -23.29
C ALA A 51 -29.93 3.70 -22.52
N ARG A 52 -29.11 4.56 -21.95
CA ARG A 52 -29.57 5.73 -21.21
C ARG A 52 -30.31 6.69 -22.15
N LYS A 53 -31.58 7.00 -21.84
CA LYS A 53 -32.41 7.93 -22.65
C LYS A 53 -32.08 9.40 -22.43
N TYR A 54 -31.54 9.76 -21.27
CA TYR A 54 -31.25 11.15 -20.86
C TYR A 54 -29.91 11.24 -20.12
N GLY A 55 -29.21 12.35 -20.31
CA GLY A 55 -27.97 12.67 -19.60
C GLY A 55 -26.69 12.39 -20.40
N GLU A 56 -25.72 13.29 -20.28
CA GLU A 56 -24.39 13.16 -20.87
C GLU A 56 -23.44 12.38 -19.96
N THR A 57 -22.53 11.65 -20.57
CA THR A 57 -21.52 10.88 -19.83
C THR A 57 -20.39 11.81 -19.43
N LYS A 58 -20.32 12.22 -18.16
CA LYS A 58 -19.21 13.02 -17.63
C LYS A 58 -18.01 12.10 -17.33
N PHE A 59 -17.30 11.67 -18.36
CA PHE A 59 -16.01 10.98 -18.22
C PHE A 59 -14.91 12.06 -18.14
N GLY A 60 -14.48 12.42 -16.93
CA GLY A 60 -13.34 13.32 -16.70
C GLY A 60 -12.04 12.53 -16.42
N MET A 61 -10.90 13.16 -16.67
CA MET A 61 -9.56 12.65 -16.33
C MET A 61 -9.43 12.32 -14.83
N ASP A 62 -10.11 13.10 -13.97
CA ASP A 62 -10.12 12.88 -12.51
C ASP A 62 -10.63 11.50 -12.13
N ARG A 63 -11.61 10.98 -12.86
CA ARG A 63 -12.15 9.64 -12.61
C ARG A 63 -11.15 8.54 -12.98
N PHE A 64 -10.34 8.75 -13.99
CA PHE A 64 -9.28 7.82 -14.39
C PHE A 64 -8.17 7.81 -13.34
N VAL A 65 -7.71 8.98 -12.89
CA VAL A 65 -6.68 9.11 -11.87
C VAL A 65 -7.15 8.50 -10.55
N ASN A 66 -8.36 8.82 -10.10
CA ASN A 66 -8.92 8.25 -8.88
C ASN A 66 -9.07 6.73 -8.98
N GLY A 67 -9.55 6.21 -10.11
CA GLY A 67 -9.65 4.77 -10.33
C GLY A 67 -8.30 4.06 -10.33
N PHE A 68 -7.27 4.69 -10.85
CA PHE A 68 -5.90 4.17 -10.81
C PHE A 68 -5.32 4.16 -9.39
N LEU A 69 -5.52 5.24 -8.63
CA LEU A 69 -5.10 5.31 -7.22
C LEU A 69 -5.83 4.28 -6.36
N ASP A 70 -7.13 4.07 -6.60
CA ASP A 70 -7.91 3.05 -5.92
C ASP A 70 -7.38 1.64 -6.21
N LEU A 71 -7.00 1.35 -7.46
CA LEU A 71 -6.39 0.07 -7.83
C LEU A 71 -5.08 -0.18 -7.08
N ILE A 72 -4.21 0.83 -7.03
CA ILE A 72 -2.95 0.76 -6.27
C ILE A 72 -3.24 0.52 -4.80
N THR A 73 -4.19 1.25 -4.22
CA THR A 73 -4.57 1.14 -2.82
C THR A 73 -5.09 -0.25 -2.49
N ILE A 74 -5.98 -0.80 -3.33
CA ILE A 74 -6.53 -2.14 -3.11
C ILE A 74 -5.48 -3.22 -3.29
N TRP A 75 -4.64 -3.11 -4.33
CA TRP A 75 -3.53 -4.03 -4.52
C TRP A 75 -2.60 -4.03 -3.31
N PHE A 76 -2.26 -2.83 -2.83
CA PHE A 76 -1.41 -2.64 -1.67
C PHE A 76 -2.03 -3.23 -0.39
N LEU A 77 -3.29 -2.87 -0.08
CA LEU A 77 -4.01 -3.37 1.09
C LEU A 77 -4.22 -4.89 1.03
N SER A 78 -4.52 -5.43 -0.14
CA SER A 78 -4.68 -6.89 -0.32
C SER A 78 -3.39 -7.66 -0.05
N ARG A 79 -2.24 -7.09 -0.46
CA ARG A 79 -0.94 -7.75 -0.35
C ARG A 79 -0.28 -7.51 1.00
N PHE A 80 -0.31 -6.27 1.49
CA PHE A 80 0.47 -5.80 2.64
C PHE A 80 -0.39 -5.27 3.80
N GLY A 81 -1.70 -5.14 3.62
CA GLY A 81 -2.61 -4.58 4.63
C GLY A 81 -2.64 -5.35 5.95
N LYS A 82 -2.17 -6.61 5.97
CA LYS A 82 -2.06 -7.40 7.19
C LYS A 82 -0.71 -7.28 7.90
N ARG A 83 0.35 -6.86 7.20
CA ARG A 83 1.73 -6.79 7.72
C ARG A 83 2.53 -5.70 7.01
N PRO A 84 2.24 -4.42 7.21
CA PRO A 84 2.94 -3.32 6.53
C PRO A 84 4.42 -3.25 6.92
N MET A 85 4.79 -3.68 8.12
CA MET A 85 6.16 -3.71 8.60
C MET A 85 7.07 -4.58 7.72
N HIS A 86 6.55 -5.69 7.16
CA HIS A 86 7.36 -6.56 6.29
C HIS A 86 7.79 -5.88 5.00
N LEU A 87 6.96 -4.99 4.42
CA LEU A 87 7.33 -4.27 3.21
C LEU A 87 8.18 -3.05 3.53
N PHE A 88 7.61 -2.13 4.29
CA PHE A 88 8.25 -0.83 4.56
C PHE A 88 9.49 -0.98 5.46
N GLY A 89 9.42 -1.86 6.45
CA GLY A 89 10.54 -2.14 7.33
C GLY A 89 11.71 -2.80 6.58
N ALA A 90 11.44 -3.80 5.73
CA ALA A 90 12.48 -4.45 4.92
C ALA A 90 13.11 -3.46 3.93
N MET A 91 12.29 -2.72 3.15
CA MET A 91 12.79 -1.71 2.23
C MET A 91 13.57 -0.61 2.95
N GLY A 92 13.03 -0.10 4.06
CA GLY A 92 13.69 0.93 4.87
C GLY A 92 15.04 0.47 5.41
N SER A 93 15.12 -0.75 5.95
CA SER A 93 16.37 -1.32 6.45
C SER A 93 17.41 -1.51 5.36
N VAL A 94 17.00 -2.02 4.18
CA VAL A 94 17.92 -2.19 3.04
C VAL A 94 18.44 -0.83 2.56
N MET A 95 17.57 0.18 2.40
CA MET A 95 17.98 1.52 1.99
C MET A 95 18.93 2.16 3.02
N PHE A 96 18.63 2.00 4.32
CA PHE A 96 19.50 2.50 5.38
C PHE A 96 20.89 1.86 5.33
N ILE A 97 20.97 0.54 5.20
CA ILE A 97 22.24 -0.20 5.13
C ILE A 97 23.05 0.24 3.90
N ILE A 98 22.41 0.35 2.72
CA ILE A 98 23.08 0.79 1.50
C ILE A 98 23.63 2.21 1.68
N GLY A 99 22.84 3.14 2.17
CA GLY A 99 23.26 4.52 2.44
C GLY A 99 24.41 4.59 3.45
N PHE A 100 24.30 3.81 4.54
CA PHE A 100 25.32 3.72 5.57
C PHE A 100 26.65 3.19 5.04
N LEU A 101 26.64 2.10 4.28
CA LEU A 101 27.83 1.52 3.67
C LEU A 101 28.46 2.45 2.65
N ALA A 102 27.66 3.12 1.83
CA ALA A 102 28.16 4.10 0.86
C ALA A 102 28.81 5.33 1.53
N ALA A 103 28.15 5.90 2.53
CA ALA A 103 28.71 7.02 3.32
C ALA A 103 29.98 6.60 4.07
N GLY A 104 29.96 5.41 4.69
CA GLY A 104 31.10 4.82 5.37
C GLY A 104 32.30 4.59 4.45
N PHE A 105 32.06 4.08 3.24
CA PHE A 105 33.09 3.89 2.22
C PHE A 105 33.74 5.21 1.81
N ILE A 106 32.94 6.27 1.56
CA ILE A 106 33.45 7.60 1.23
C ILE A 106 34.30 8.16 2.39
N GLY A 107 33.81 8.04 3.61
CA GLY A 107 34.53 8.46 4.81
C GLY A 107 35.85 7.68 5.00
N PHE A 108 35.81 6.37 4.85
CA PHE A 108 36.99 5.51 4.93
C PHE A 108 38.05 5.87 3.89
N MET A 109 37.63 6.07 2.64
CA MET A 109 38.55 6.47 1.56
C MET A 109 39.22 7.82 1.85
N LYS A 110 38.49 8.77 2.44
CA LYS A 110 39.07 10.05 2.85
C LYS A 110 40.12 9.84 3.95
N LEU A 111 39.82 9.07 4.97
CA LEU A 111 40.75 8.77 6.08
C LEU A 111 42.02 8.07 5.54
N TYR A 112 41.84 7.09 4.65
CA TYR A 112 42.93 6.40 4.03
C TYR A 112 43.87 7.33 3.24
N LYS A 113 43.30 8.24 2.40
CA LYS A 113 44.09 9.25 1.65
C LYS A 113 44.80 10.23 2.59
N LEU A 114 44.12 10.66 3.68
CA LEU A 114 44.72 11.54 4.67
C LEU A 114 45.90 10.87 5.39
N TYR A 115 45.80 9.59 5.72
CA TYR A 115 46.88 8.87 6.40
C TYR A 115 48.10 8.66 5.53
N HIS A 116 47.92 8.56 4.21
CA HIS A 116 49.01 8.37 3.24
C HIS A 116 49.49 9.67 2.57
N ASP A 117 49.13 10.85 3.10
CA ASP A 117 49.48 12.16 2.54
C ASP A 117 49.14 12.32 1.06
N LEU A 118 48.06 11.64 0.60
CA LEU A 118 47.57 11.72 -0.77
C LEU A 118 46.63 12.92 -0.94
N PRO A 119 46.54 13.52 -2.13
CA PRO A 119 45.56 14.58 -2.38
C PRO A 119 44.13 14.06 -2.15
N TYR A 120 43.36 14.78 -1.35
CA TYR A 120 41.97 14.42 -1.04
C TYR A 120 41.05 15.63 -1.18
N ASP A 121 39.82 15.35 -1.62
CA ASP A 121 38.74 16.33 -1.61
C ASP A 121 37.96 16.28 -0.32
N LEU A 122 37.28 17.38 0.02
CA LEU A 122 36.33 17.39 1.13
C LEU A 122 35.18 16.42 0.86
N VAL A 123 34.77 15.66 1.86
CA VAL A 123 33.61 14.75 1.74
C VAL A 123 32.37 15.49 1.28
N THR A 124 32.22 16.74 1.70
CA THR A 124 31.13 17.64 1.33
C THR A 124 31.13 18.05 -0.13
N ASN A 125 32.27 17.95 -0.85
CA ASN A 125 32.34 18.23 -2.27
C ASN A 125 31.93 17.03 -3.14
N ASN A 126 31.66 15.87 -2.50
CA ASN A 126 31.28 14.67 -3.22
C ASN A 126 29.74 14.52 -3.24
N PRO A 127 29.09 14.61 -4.42
CA PRO A 127 27.63 14.46 -4.54
C PRO A 127 27.12 13.12 -4.00
N TRP A 128 27.89 12.05 -4.10
CA TRP A 128 27.53 10.72 -3.61
C TRP A 128 27.36 10.65 -2.10
N PHE A 129 28.07 11.52 -1.36
CA PHE A 129 27.87 11.62 0.08
C PHE A 129 26.46 12.10 0.43
N TYR A 130 25.96 13.10 -0.26
CA TYR A 130 24.59 13.60 -0.04
C TYR A 130 23.53 12.60 -0.46
N ILE A 131 23.76 11.89 -1.57
CA ILE A 131 22.86 10.80 -2.02
C ILE A 131 22.82 9.71 -0.95
N SER A 132 23.95 9.31 -0.41
CA SER A 132 24.03 8.30 0.66
C SER A 132 23.28 8.74 1.91
N LEU A 133 23.47 9.98 2.33
CA LEU A 133 22.79 10.55 3.50
C LEU A 133 21.26 10.61 3.30
N THR A 134 20.83 11.09 2.13
CA THR A 134 19.41 11.13 1.76
C THR A 134 18.81 9.74 1.76
N THR A 135 19.51 8.74 1.22
CA THR A 135 19.07 7.34 1.21
C THR A 135 18.91 6.77 2.62
N MET A 136 19.83 7.11 3.55
CA MET A 136 19.70 6.72 4.95
C MET A 136 18.47 7.35 5.62
N VAL A 137 18.25 8.64 5.41
CA VAL A 137 17.09 9.35 5.97
C VAL A 137 15.78 8.76 5.44
N LEU A 138 15.67 8.57 4.12
CA LEU A 138 14.50 7.93 3.50
C LEU A 138 14.29 6.50 4.00
N GLY A 139 15.37 5.73 4.17
CA GLY A 139 15.31 4.38 4.74
C GLY A 139 14.74 4.39 6.15
N THR A 140 15.20 5.30 7.02
CA THR A 140 14.69 5.46 8.38
C THR A 140 13.21 5.86 8.37
N GLN A 141 12.79 6.79 7.50
CA GLN A 141 11.39 7.21 7.39
C GLN A 141 10.48 6.07 6.95
N LEU A 142 10.90 5.27 5.97
CA LEU A 142 10.14 4.09 5.52
C LEU A 142 10.02 3.05 6.64
N PHE A 143 11.10 2.80 7.38
CA PHE A 143 11.06 1.90 8.53
C PHE A 143 10.06 2.35 9.58
N LEU A 144 10.10 3.64 9.97
CA LEU A 144 9.16 4.21 10.93
C LEU A 144 7.71 4.17 10.43
N ALA A 145 7.48 4.44 9.14
CA ALA A 145 6.15 4.34 8.54
C ALA A 145 5.60 2.91 8.61
N GLY A 146 6.45 1.90 8.34
CA GLY A 146 6.09 0.50 8.50
C GLY A 146 5.75 0.11 9.93
N PHE A 147 6.54 0.59 10.88
CA PHE A 147 6.35 0.35 12.31
C PHE A 147 5.05 0.99 12.82
N LEU A 148 4.78 2.24 12.46
CA LEU A 148 3.53 2.92 12.79
C LEU A 148 2.31 2.20 12.19
N GLY A 149 2.39 1.80 10.92
CA GLY A 149 1.34 1.03 10.28
C GLY A 149 1.03 -0.28 10.99
N GLU A 150 2.06 -0.99 11.47
CA GLU A 150 1.90 -2.23 12.24
C GLU A 150 1.23 -1.99 13.59
N ILE A 151 1.60 -0.90 14.30
CA ILE A 151 0.97 -0.53 15.58
C ILE A 151 -0.51 -0.24 15.38
N ILE A 152 -0.85 0.60 14.39
CA ILE A 152 -2.25 0.98 14.11
C ILE A 152 -3.09 -0.27 13.82
N LEU A 153 -2.58 -1.21 13.02
CA LEU A 153 -3.30 -2.45 12.73
C LEU A 153 -3.49 -3.33 13.96
N ARG A 154 -2.49 -3.42 14.82
CA ARG A 154 -2.61 -4.21 16.07
C ARG A 154 -3.62 -3.61 17.03
N THR A 155 -3.68 -2.30 17.13
CA THR A 155 -4.65 -1.59 17.98
C THR A 155 -6.08 -1.84 17.48
N LYS A 156 -6.31 -1.70 16.17
CA LYS A 156 -7.63 -1.97 15.57
C LYS A 156 -8.06 -3.44 15.74
N ASN A 157 -7.16 -4.39 15.56
CA ASN A 157 -7.47 -5.83 15.71
C ASN A 157 -7.83 -6.23 17.15
N ASN A 158 -7.46 -5.46 18.16
CA ASN A 158 -7.85 -5.75 19.55
C ASN A 158 -9.32 -5.43 19.82
N GLU A 159 -9.91 -4.49 19.09
CA GLU A 159 -11.32 -4.12 19.23
C GLU A 159 -12.26 -5.12 18.52
N GLU A 160 -11.78 -5.86 17.51
CA GLU A 160 -12.57 -6.79 16.69
C GLU A 160 -12.27 -8.28 16.96
N ARG A 161 -11.85 -8.63 18.17
CA ARG A 161 -11.33 -9.99 18.47
C ARG A 161 -12.32 -11.13 18.31
N TYR A 162 -13.63 -10.86 18.30
CA TYR A 162 -14.66 -11.90 18.11
C TYR A 162 -15.87 -11.36 17.37
N LYS A 163 -16.46 -12.21 16.57
CA LYS A 163 -17.77 -11.97 15.95
C LYS A 163 -18.76 -12.90 16.62
N VAL A 164 -19.79 -12.35 17.21
CA VAL A 164 -20.89 -13.14 17.75
C VAL A 164 -21.63 -13.79 16.58
N SER A 165 -21.58 -15.11 16.50
CA SER A 165 -22.25 -15.85 15.43
C SER A 165 -23.69 -16.23 15.80
N LYS A 166 -23.99 -16.36 17.09
CA LYS A 166 -25.32 -16.69 17.61
C LYS A 166 -25.41 -16.37 19.11
N GLU A 167 -26.45 -15.65 19.52
CA GLU A 167 -26.84 -15.52 20.91
C GLU A 167 -27.82 -16.67 21.24
N ILE A 168 -27.55 -17.38 22.31
CA ILE A 168 -28.42 -18.44 22.82
C ILE A 168 -29.07 -17.86 24.08
N ASN A 169 -30.39 -17.54 23.97
CA ASN A 169 -31.23 -17.18 25.12
C ASN A 169 -31.79 -18.46 25.75
#